data_b6bafb33d4809052352be89aad246b61
#
_entry.id   b6bafb33d4809052352be89aad246b61
#
_cell.length_a   1.000
_cell.length_b   1.000
_cell.length_c   1.000
_cell.angle_alpha   90.00
_cell.angle_beta   90.00
_cell.angle_gamma   90.00
#
_symmetry.space_group_name_H-M   'P 1'
#
loop_
_entity.id
_entity.type
_entity.pdbx_description
1 polymer ?
#
loop_
_entity_poly.entity_id
_entity_poly.type
_entity_poly.pdbx_seq_one_letter_code
_entity_poly.pdbx_strand_id
1 'polypeptide(L)'
;GGSANSSTVDRIDYSNDTATASPKGPLSIARYELGATGNASFGYFGGGVGAPGNISTVDRVDYSNDTATAVAKGLLSLARQSLRATGNSSFGYFAGGEPGPVSTVGRFDFSNDTSTASARGPLSVARKMIAAASSRANAIPSENIVNYAAGTLATPNTGYFAGGNQTATNPNWVSTVDRIDYSNDTATTVEKGSLNTNAYGARATGNDSFGYVGGGYNPGATTPGNTLSTVQRINYLNDTATALV
;
A
#
# COMPACT_ATOMS: atom_id res chain seq x y z
N GLY A 1 20.10 14.04 2.79
CA GLY A 1 20.46 13.64 1.45
C GLY A 1 19.21 13.23 0.70
N GLY A 2 18.92 13.82 -0.48
CA GLY A 2 17.81 13.42 -1.31
C GLY A 2 17.99 11.97 -1.76
N SER A 3 16.93 11.19 -1.74
CA SER A 3 16.95 9.85 -2.32
C SER A 3 17.21 9.97 -3.82
N ALA A 4 18.19 9.23 -4.33
CA ALA A 4 18.41 9.18 -5.78
C ALA A 4 17.23 8.45 -6.44
N ASN A 5 16.78 8.94 -7.60
CA ASN A 5 15.79 8.23 -8.39
C ASN A 5 16.34 6.88 -8.83
N SER A 6 15.57 5.81 -8.67
CA SER A 6 15.92 4.47 -9.12
C SER A 6 14.81 3.88 -9.97
N SER A 7 15.18 3.15 -11.02
CA SER A 7 14.25 2.32 -11.80
C SER A 7 14.42 0.83 -11.52
N THR A 8 15.36 0.46 -10.64
CA THR A 8 15.66 -0.95 -10.33
C THR A 8 14.44 -1.65 -9.75
N VAL A 9 14.18 -2.85 -10.25
CA VAL A 9 13.23 -3.81 -9.71
C VAL A 9 13.99 -5.09 -9.38
N ASP A 10 13.88 -5.55 -8.15
CA ASP A 10 14.46 -6.80 -7.68
C ASP A 10 13.36 -7.81 -7.34
N ARG A 11 13.58 -9.08 -7.70
CA ARG A 11 12.68 -10.18 -7.36
C ARG A 11 13.26 -11.02 -6.24
N ILE A 12 12.46 -11.22 -5.18
CA ILE A 12 12.69 -12.22 -4.15
C ILE A 12 11.97 -13.51 -4.56
N ASP A 13 12.67 -14.64 -4.47
CA ASP A 13 12.06 -15.95 -4.64
C ASP A 13 11.61 -16.47 -3.27
N TYR A 14 10.30 -16.53 -3.06
CA TYR A 14 9.72 -17.00 -1.78
C TYR A 14 9.99 -18.50 -1.51
N SER A 15 10.34 -19.28 -2.53
CA SER A 15 10.77 -20.67 -2.34
C SER A 15 12.23 -20.79 -1.88
N ASN A 16 13.00 -19.69 -2.02
CA ASN A 16 14.41 -19.59 -1.61
C ASN A 16 14.71 -18.16 -1.13
N ASP A 17 14.13 -17.79 -0.01
CA ASP A 17 14.17 -16.43 0.56
C ASP A 17 15.51 -16.07 1.25
N THR A 18 16.42 -17.03 1.34
CA THR A 18 17.80 -16.80 1.80
C THR A 18 18.74 -16.33 0.68
N ALA A 19 18.32 -16.48 -0.58
CA ALA A 19 19.10 -15.99 -1.71
C ALA A 19 19.01 -14.48 -1.85
N THR A 20 20.07 -13.86 -2.39
CA THR A 20 20.03 -12.45 -2.76
C THR A 20 18.96 -12.21 -3.82
N ALA A 21 18.17 -11.14 -3.65
CA ALA A 21 17.19 -10.74 -4.64
C ALA A 21 17.85 -10.51 -6.02
N SER A 22 17.20 -10.98 -7.08
CA SER A 22 17.74 -10.88 -8.44
C SER A 22 17.20 -9.66 -9.18
N PRO A 23 18.08 -8.84 -9.82
CA PRO A 23 17.64 -7.72 -10.64
C PRO A 23 16.77 -8.18 -11.82
N LYS A 24 15.73 -7.40 -12.11
CA LYS A 24 14.77 -7.62 -13.19
C LYS A 24 14.67 -6.40 -14.11
N GLY A 25 13.74 -6.42 -15.05
CA GLY A 25 13.51 -5.30 -15.94
C GLY A 25 13.15 -4.03 -15.16
N PRO A 26 13.72 -2.86 -15.54
CA PRO A 26 13.53 -1.64 -14.78
C PRO A 26 12.12 -1.04 -14.95
N LEU A 27 11.73 -0.14 -14.07
CA LEU A 27 10.60 0.76 -14.27
C LEU A 27 10.85 1.65 -15.51
N SER A 28 9.78 2.13 -16.14
CA SER A 28 9.88 3.04 -17.29
C SER A 28 10.49 4.39 -16.94
N ILE A 29 10.33 4.83 -15.69
CA ILE A 29 10.87 6.10 -15.14
C ILE A 29 11.50 5.81 -13.78
N ALA A 30 12.75 6.25 -13.59
CA ALA A 30 13.44 6.22 -12.31
C ALA A 30 12.74 7.16 -11.32
N ARG A 31 12.40 6.67 -10.11
CA ARG A 31 11.61 7.41 -9.11
C ARG A 31 11.73 6.82 -7.70
N TYR A 32 11.29 7.59 -6.73
CA TYR A 32 11.21 7.17 -5.32
C TYR A 32 9.82 7.52 -4.72
N GLU A 33 9.50 7.04 -3.52
CA GLU A 33 8.25 7.30 -2.79
C GLU A 33 6.97 6.95 -3.55
N LEU A 34 7.01 5.91 -4.35
CA LEU A 34 5.88 5.35 -5.07
C LEU A 34 5.03 4.41 -4.20
N GLY A 35 3.84 4.09 -4.66
CA GLY A 35 3.00 3.00 -4.14
C GLY A 35 3.03 1.79 -5.07
N ALA A 36 2.91 0.59 -4.52
CA ALA A 36 2.85 -0.64 -5.30
C ALA A 36 1.73 -1.56 -4.85
N THR A 37 1.12 -2.22 -5.81
CA THR A 37 0.07 -3.24 -5.65
C THR A 37 0.13 -4.21 -6.84
N GLY A 38 -0.72 -5.22 -6.88
CA GLY A 38 -0.73 -6.15 -8.02
C GLY A 38 -1.73 -7.27 -7.85
N ASN A 39 -1.67 -8.21 -8.77
CA ASN A 39 -2.41 -9.48 -8.75
C ASN A 39 -1.47 -10.65 -9.03
N ALA A 40 -2.00 -11.83 -9.34
CA ALA A 40 -1.21 -13.02 -9.60
C ALA A 40 -0.32 -12.93 -10.86
N SER A 41 -0.62 -12.03 -11.80
CA SER A 41 0.08 -11.92 -13.09
C SER A 41 0.92 -10.66 -13.23
N PHE A 42 0.55 -9.57 -12.56
CA PHE A 42 1.13 -8.26 -12.78
C PHE A 42 1.38 -7.50 -11.48
N GLY A 43 2.54 -6.83 -11.40
CA GLY A 43 2.84 -5.81 -10.41
C GLY A 43 2.62 -4.41 -10.99
N TYR A 44 1.99 -3.52 -10.22
CA TYR A 44 1.72 -2.14 -10.61
C TYR A 44 2.40 -1.18 -9.64
N PHE A 45 3.17 -0.25 -10.18
CA PHE A 45 3.97 0.74 -9.45
C PHE A 45 3.49 2.13 -9.87
N GLY A 46 2.88 2.87 -8.96
CA GLY A 46 2.21 4.12 -9.28
C GLY A 46 2.69 5.34 -8.52
N GLY A 47 2.76 6.49 -9.19
CA GLY A 47 3.16 7.75 -8.60
C GLY A 47 4.64 7.81 -8.25
N GLY A 48 4.98 8.64 -7.27
CA GLY A 48 6.34 8.89 -6.80
C GLY A 48 6.92 10.18 -7.36
N VAL A 49 8.21 10.40 -7.08
CA VAL A 49 8.98 11.51 -7.62
C VAL A 49 9.92 11.00 -8.70
N GLY A 50 9.75 11.49 -9.91
CA GLY A 50 10.66 11.32 -11.03
C GLY A 50 11.24 12.66 -11.46
N ALA A 51 11.83 12.74 -12.64
CA ALA A 51 12.19 14.01 -13.26
C ALA A 51 11.04 14.43 -14.21
N PRO A 52 10.42 15.64 -14.08
CA PRO A 52 10.86 16.78 -13.25
C PRO A 52 10.14 16.97 -11.90
N GLY A 53 9.50 15.97 -11.30
CA GLY A 53 8.81 16.10 -10.03
C GLY A 53 7.82 14.98 -9.76
N ASN A 54 6.72 15.27 -9.05
CA ASN A 54 5.68 14.27 -8.80
C ASN A 54 5.06 13.77 -10.11
N ILE A 55 4.93 12.46 -10.24
CA ILE A 55 4.37 11.81 -11.43
C ILE A 55 3.09 11.05 -11.10
N SER A 56 2.24 10.86 -12.12
CA SER A 56 1.02 10.06 -12.04
C SER A 56 1.14 8.73 -12.77
N THR A 57 2.25 8.46 -13.45
CA THR A 57 2.47 7.24 -14.22
C THR A 57 2.31 6.01 -13.33
N VAL A 58 1.61 4.99 -13.86
CA VAL A 58 1.58 3.65 -13.30
C VAL A 58 2.31 2.71 -14.26
N ASP A 59 3.38 2.09 -13.79
CA ASP A 59 4.11 1.06 -14.52
C ASP A 59 3.57 -0.32 -14.19
N ARG A 60 3.47 -1.19 -15.22
CA ARG A 60 3.14 -2.60 -15.07
C ARG A 60 4.35 -3.47 -15.35
N VAL A 61 4.70 -4.33 -14.39
CA VAL A 61 5.64 -5.44 -14.55
C VAL A 61 4.84 -6.70 -14.84
N ASP A 62 5.19 -7.42 -15.90
CA ASP A 62 4.62 -8.73 -16.23
C ASP A 62 5.47 -9.82 -15.56
N TYR A 63 4.87 -10.59 -14.64
CA TYR A 63 5.60 -11.63 -13.92
C TYR A 63 6.02 -12.80 -14.80
N SER A 64 5.36 -13.01 -15.96
CA SER A 64 5.76 -14.02 -16.94
C SER A 64 6.95 -13.58 -17.79
N ASN A 65 7.25 -12.28 -17.82
CA ASN A 65 8.37 -11.68 -18.57
C ASN A 65 9.01 -10.54 -17.75
N ASP A 66 9.45 -10.87 -16.55
CA ASP A 66 9.95 -9.90 -15.56
C ASP A 66 11.33 -9.30 -15.88
N THR A 67 11.95 -9.71 -16.98
CA THR A 67 13.21 -9.13 -17.50
C THR A 67 12.99 -7.98 -18.46
N ALA A 68 11.80 -7.81 -18.98
CA ALA A 68 11.45 -6.68 -19.82
C ALA A 68 11.27 -5.40 -18.99
N THR A 69 11.57 -4.24 -19.59
CA THR A 69 11.23 -2.94 -18.99
C THR A 69 9.73 -2.87 -18.72
N ALA A 70 9.35 -2.38 -17.54
CA ALA A 70 7.96 -2.20 -17.18
C ALA A 70 7.23 -1.28 -18.18
N VAL A 71 5.99 -1.60 -18.47
CA VAL A 71 5.19 -0.85 -19.45
C VAL A 71 4.35 0.21 -18.73
N ALA A 72 4.52 1.47 -19.14
CA ALA A 72 3.66 2.54 -18.65
C ALA A 72 2.21 2.30 -19.08
N LYS A 73 1.30 2.40 -18.14
CA LYS A 73 -0.15 2.17 -18.28
C LYS A 73 -0.94 3.45 -18.00
N GLY A 74 -2.17 3.35 -17.56
CA GLY A 74 -3.00 4.47 -17.17
C GLY A 74 -2.37 5.28 -16.02
N LEU A 75 -2.88 6.47 -15.79
CA LEU A 75 -2.35 7.41 -14.81
C LEU A 75 -3.11 7.31 -13.48
N LEU A 76 -2.47 7.69 -12.39
CA LEU A 76 -3.20 8.13 -11.19
C LEU A 76 -3.98 9.40 -11.50
N SER A 77 -5.12 9.61 -10.83
CA SER A 77 -5.92 10.84 -10.97
C SER A 77 -5.19 12.12 -10.50
N LEU A 78 -4.14 11.97 -9.72
CA LEU A 78 -3.31 13.04 -9.19
C LEU A 78 -1.85 12.59 -9.14
N ALA A 79 -0.95 13.39 -9.72
CA ALA A 79 0.50 13.20 -9.58
C ALA A 79 0.92 13.44 -8.13
N ARG A 80 1.50 12.43 -7.47
CA ARG A 80 1.81 12.49 -6.04
C ARG A 80 2.86 11.48 -5.61
N GLN A 81 3.53 11.81 -4.53
CA GLN A 81 4.52 10.98 -3.84
C GLN A 81 4.04 10.60 -2.43
N SER A 82 4.81 9.80 -1.71
CA SER A 82 4.53 9.42 -0.30
C SER A 82 3.16 8.75 -0.12
N LEU A 83 2.60 8.21 -1.20
CA LEU A 83 1.37 7.43 -1.23
C LEU A 83 1.67 5.96 -0.91
N ARG A 84 0.64 5.20 -0.64
CA ARG A 84 0.72 3.73 -0.55
C ARG A 84 -0.44 3.10 -1.29
N ALA A 85 -0.29 1.82 -1.59
CA ALA A 85 -1.32 1.09 -2.28
C ALA A 85 -1.63 -0.24 -1.59
N THR A 86 -2.87 -0.66 -1.75
CA THR A 86 -3.41 -1.97 -1.36
C THR A 86 -4.32 -2.45 -2.49
N GLY A 87 -4.89 -3.65 -2.41
CA GLY A 87 -5.78 -4.10 -3.47
C GLY A 87 -6.28 -5.52 -3.28
N ASN A 88 -7.00 -5.97 -4.30
CA ASN A 88 -7.44 -7.34 -4.48
C ASN A 88 -7.02 -7.84 -5.87
N SER A 89 -7.54 -8.98 -6.31
CA SER A 89 -7.19 -9.56 -7.62
C SER A 89 -7.61 -8.71 -8.84
N SER A 90 -8.56 -7.78 -8.67
CA SER A 90 -9.14 -6.99 -9.75
C SER A 90 -8.75 -5.53 -9.73
N PHE A 91 -8.49 -4.96 -8.56
CA PHE A 91 -8.27 -3.52 -8.38
C PHE A 91 -7.11 -3.21 -7.45
N GLY A 92 -6.34 -2.17 -7.81
CA GLY A 92 -5.38 -1.52 -6.94
C GLY A 92 -5.95 -0.19 -6.41
N TYR A 93 -5.69 0.11 -5.15
CA TYR A 93 -6.14 1.35 -4.49
C TYR A 93 -4.92 2.12 -4.00
N PHE A 94 -4.70 3.26 -4.60
CA PHE A 94 -3.61 4.18 -4.25
C PHE A 94 -4.17 5.29 -3.36
N ALA A 95 -3.63 5.47 -2.16
CA ALA A 95 -4.19 6.37 -1.17
C ALA A 95 -3.18 7.32 -0.55
N GLY A 96 -3.65 8.47 -0.11
CA GLY A 96 -2.86 9.48 0.58
C GLY A 96 -1.78 10.11 -0.29
N GLY A 97 -0.77 10.68 0.34
CA GLY A 97 0.40 11.28 -0.31
C GLY A 97 0.41 12.79 -0.30
N GLU A 98 1.28 13.37 -1.13
CA GLU A 98 1.50 14.81 -1.27
C GLU A 98 1.70 15.23 -2.73
N PRO A 99 1.51 16.53 -3.13
CA PRO A 99 1.79 17.76 -2.37
C PRO A 99 0.69 18.14 -1.38
N GLY A 100 1.11 18.44 -0.13
CA GLY A 100 0.24 18.52 1.03
C GLY A 100 -0.37 17.14 1.36
N PRO A 101 -0.65 16.81 2.62
CA PRO A 101 -1.36 15.56 2.90
C PRO A 101 -2.71 15.53 2.18
N VAL A 102 -3.02 14.42 1.51
CA VAL A 102 -4.30 14.25 0.79
C VAL A 102 -5.07 13.04 1.31
N SER A 103 -6.41 13.12 1.22
CA SER A 103 -7.30 11.99 1.54
C SER A 103 -7.68 11.15 0.31
N THR A 104 -7.24 11.56 -0.88
CA THR A 104 -7.60 10.91 -2.14
C THR A 104 -7.27 9.43 -2.14
N VAL A 105 -8.26 8.60 -2.52
CA VAL A 105 -8.08 7.19 -2.88
C VAL A 105 -8.44 7.04 -4.35
N GLY A 106 -7.50 6.58 -5.15
CA GLY A 106 -7.69 6.27 -6.57
C GLY A 106 -7.73 4.76 -6.79
N ARG A 107 -8.79 4.25 -7.45
CA ARG A 107 -8.88 2.85 -7.86
C ARG A 107 -8.35 2.68 -9.27
N PHE A 108 -7.40 1.78 -9.43
CA PHE A 108 -6.83 1.37 -10.69
C PHE A 108 -7.41 -0.01 -11.08
N ASP A 109 -8.02 -0.11 -12.24
CA ASP A 109 -8.66 -1.32 -12.74
C ASP A 109 -7.65 -2.16 -13.53
N PHE A 110 -7.33 -3.36 -13.05
CA PHE A 110 -6.36 -4.24 -13.70
C PHE A 110 -6.87 -4.84 -15.01
N SER A 111 -8.20 -4.89 -15.21
CA SER A 111 -8.80 -5.35 -16.48
C SER A 111 -8.80 -4.26 -17.55
N ASN A 112 -8.70 -2.99 -17.15
CA ASN A 112 -8.63 -1.83 -18.04
C ASN A 112 -7.49 -0.90 -17.61
N ASP A 113 -6.28 -1.44 -17.61
CA ASP A 113 -5.09 -0.80 -17.04
C ASP A 113 -4.52 0.35 -17.87
N THR A 114 -5.15 0.71 -18.96
CA THR A 114 -4.83 1.90 -19.76
C THR A 114 -5.64 3.13 -19.36
N SER A 115 -6.70 2.96 -18.59
CA SER A 115 -7.53 4.05 -18.10
C SER A 115 -6.91 4.74 -16.89
N THR A 116 -7.20 6.03 -16.73
CA THR A 116 -6.83 6.77 -15.51
C THR A 116 -7.58 6.19 -14.31
N ALA A 117 -6.89 6.09 -13.17
CA ALA A 117 -7.47 5.65 -11.91
C ALA A 117 -8.68 6.52 -11.54
N SER A 118 -9.78 5.87 -11.18
CA SER A 118 -11.02 6.55 -10.80
C SER A 118 -11.02 6.89 -9.30
N ALA A 119 -11.48 8.09 -8.95
CA ALA A 119 -11.63 8.50 -7.56
C ALA A 119 -12.63 7.58 -6.83
N ARG A 120 -12.31 7.26 -5.58
CA ARG A 120 -13.15 6.47 -4.67
C ARG A 120 -13.33 7.20 -3.34
N GLY A 121 -14.06 6.61 -2.41
CA GLY A 121 -14.27 7.16 -1.10
C GLY A 121 -12.95 7.53 -0.42
N PRO A 122 -12.80 8.76 0.08
CA PRO A 122 -11.53 9.23 0.61
C PRO A 122 -11.16 8.55 1.93
N LEU A 123 -9.89 8.69 2.33
CA LEU A 123 -9.47 8.43 3.71
C LEU A 123 -10.27 9.30 4.67
N SER A 124 -10.49 8.85 5.90
CA SER A 124 -11.17 9.63 6.95
C SER A 124 -10.47 10.96 7.22
N VAL A 125 -9.14 10.98 7.11
CA VAL A 125 -8.30 12.18 7.25
C VAL A 125 -7.19 12.17 6.20
N ALA A 126 -6.87 13.35 5.66
CA ALA A 126 -5.75 13.53 4.73
C ALA A 126 -4.42 13.18 5.38
N ARG A 127 -3.64 12.29 4.74
CA ARG A 127 -2.37 11.78 5.29
C ARG A 127 -1.37 11.42 4.19
N LYS A 128 -0.09 11.49 4.52
CA LYS A 128 1.04 11.01 3.71
C LYS A 128 1.90 10.02 4.48
N MET A 129 2.76 9.28 3.79
CA MET A 129 3.67 8.28 4.35
C MET A 129 2.97 7.27 5.28
N ILE A 130 1.78 6.84 4.87
CA ILE A 130 0.98 5.81 5.52
C ILE A 130 1.56 4.42 5.25
N ALA A 131 1.13 3.41 5.99
CA ALA A 131 1.30 2.00 5.66
C ALA A 131 0.02 1.47 5.01
N ALA A 132 0.10 0.39 4.22
CA ALA A 132 -1.08 -0.22 3.62
C ALA A 132 -0.97 -1.75 3.60
N ALA A 133 -2.06 -2.42 3.97
CA ALA A 133 -2.20 -3.87 3.95
C ALA A 133 -3.56 -4.27 3.38
N SER A 134 -3.70 -5.50 2.94
CA SER A 134 -4.94 -6.07 2.42
C SER A 134 -5.27 -7.38 3.12
N SER A 135 -6.56 -7.59 3.37
CA SER A 135 -7.08 -8.91 3.75
C SER A 135 -7.16 -9.87 2.56
N ARG A 136 -6.88 -9.38 1.36
CA ARG A 136 -6.71 -10.19 0.15
C ARG A 136 -5.23 -10.25 -0.17
N ALA A 137 -4.64 -11.43 -0.11
CA ALA A 137 -3.27 -11.63 -0.59
C ALA A 137 -3.23 -11.26 -2.07
N ASN A 138 -2.31 -10.38 -2.43
CA ASN A 138 -2.18 -9.85 -3.81
C ASN A 138 -1.88 -10.94 -4.86
N ALA A 139 -1.63 -12.18 -4.46
CA ALA A 139 -1.17 -13.24 -5.36
C ALA A 139 -1.81 -14.61 -5.11
N ILE A 140 -2.73 -14.77 -4.18
CA ILE A 140 -3.39 -16.07 -3.98
C ILE A 140 -4.67 -16.07 -4.80
N PRO A 141 -4.79 -16.98 -5.81
CA PRO A 141 -6.06 -17.24 -6.46
C PRO A 141 -7.08 -17.64 -5.39
N SER A 142 -8.32 -17.17 -5.54
CA SER A 142 -9.43 -17.47 -4.63
C SER A 142 -9.85 -18.96 -4.61
N GLU A 143 -8.98 -19.87 -5.05
CA GLU A 143 -9.30 -21.28 -5.27
C GLU A 143 -9.16 -22.18 -4.04
N ASN A 144 -8.76 -21.66 -2.89
CA ASN A 144 -8.86 -22.41 -1.65
C ASN A 144 -9.87 -21.77 -0.67
N ILE A 145 -11.11 -21.65 -1.14
CA ILE A 145 -12.23 -21.72 -0.19
C ILE A 145 -12.29 -23.18 0.26
N VAL A 146 -11.55 -23.52 1.28
CA VAL A 146 -11.85 -24.73 2.05
C VAL A 146 -13.25 -24.48 2.61
N ASN A 147 -14.25 -25.16 2.05
CA ASN A 147 -15.60 -25.21 2.58
C ASN A 147 -15.54 -25.84 3.98
N TYR A 148 -15.27 -25.00 4.99
CA TYR A 148 -15.59 -25.39 6.36
C TYR A 148 -17.11 -25.39 6.47
N ALA A 149 -17.67 -26.59 6.59
CA ALA A 149 -19.09 -26.81 6.78
C ALA A 149 -19.65 -25.88 7.88
N ALA A 150 -20.74 -25.19 7.56
CA ALA A 150 -21.63 -24.45 8.46
C ALA A 150 -20.97 -23.35 9.32
N GLY A 151 -20.69 -22.21 8.70
CA GLY A 151 -20.27 -20.99 9.37
C GLY A 151 -19.25 -20.22 8.55
N THR A 152 -19.60 -19.83 7.32
CA THR A 152 -18.76 -18.99 6.46
C THR A 152 -18.58 -17.62 7.10
N LEU A 153 -17.51 -17.47 7.87
CA LEU A 153 -16.93 -16.15 8.07
C LEU A 153 -16.38 -15.76 6.69
N ALA A 154 -17.14 -14.93 5.97
CA ALA A 154 -16.67 -14.35 4.73
C ALA A 154 -15.32 -13.68 5.02
N THR A 155 -14.26 -14.14 4.35
CA THR A 155 -12.96 -13.47 4.48
C THR A 155 -13.16 -12.00 4.16
N PRO A 156 -12.73 -11.07 5.02
CA PRO A 156 -12.94 -9.65 4.79
C PRO A 156 -12.43 -9.25 3.41
N ASN A 157 -13.25 -8.53 2.63
CA ASN A 157 -12.86 -8.01 1.31
C ASN A 157 -12.42 -6.55 1.47
N THR A 158 -11.36 -6.34 2.26
CA THR A 158 -11.00 -5.03 2.78
C THR A 158 -9.51 -4.74 2.65
N GLY A 159 -9.19 -3.45 2.57
CA GLY A 159 -7.84 -2.92 2.70
C GLY A 159 -7.73 -1.97 3.87
N TYR A 160 -6.53 -1.77 4.36
CA TYR A 160 -6.24 -0.94 5.52
C TYR A 160 -5.12 0.03 5.19
N PHE A 161 -5.30 1.28 5.63
CA PHE A 161 -4.31 2.35 5.57
C PHE A 161 -4.03 2.85 6.98
N ALA A 162 -2.81 2.73 7.46
CA ALA A 162 -2.47 2.92 8.86
C ALA A 162 -1.36 3.95 9.06
N GLY A 163 -1.46 4.71 10.15
CA GLY A 163 -0.47 5.69 10.56
C GLY A 163 -0.35 6.87 9.59
N GLY A 164 0.84 7.47 9.54
CA GLY A 164 1.17 8.57 8.64
C GLY A 164 1.24 9.93 9.31
N ASN A 165 1.30 10.97 8.50
CA ASN A 165 1.38 12.37 8.91
C ASN A 165 0.23 13.17 8.27
N GLN A 166 -0.48 13.95 9.10
CA GLN A 166 -1.64 14.75 8.71
C GLN A 166 -1.30 16.19 8.31
N THR A 167 -0.10 16.68 8.56
CA THR A 167 0.26 18.09 8.30
C THR A 167 1.46 18.21 7.37
N ALA A 168 1.52 19.35 6.65
CA ALA A 168 2.64 19.66 5.76
C ALA A 168 3.84 20.26 6.52
N THR A 169 3.60 21.09 7.53
CA THR A 169 4.60 21.95 8.15
C THR A 169 4.89 21.67 9.61
N ASN A 170 3.93 21.13 10.35
CA ASN A 170 4.14 20.71 11.74
C ASN A 170 3.76 19.23 11.84
N PRO A 171 4.73 18.35 12.12
CA PRO A 171 4.49 16.93 12.06
C PRO A 171 3.42 16.51 13.09
N ASN A 172 2.29 16.03 12.58
CA ASN A 172 1.23 15.41 13.37
C ASN A 172 1.16 13.93 12.98
N TRP A 173 1.98 13.12 13.62
CA TRP A 173 2.02 11.68 13.40
C TRP A 173 0.84 11.02 14.11
N VAL A 174 0.21 10.09 13.43
CA VAL A 174 -1.03 9.48 13.91
C VAL A 174 -0.94 7.96 13.95
N SER A 175 -1.80 7.38 14.79
CA SER A 175 -2.04 5.94 14.89
C SER A 175 -3.31 5.50 14.16
N THR A 176 -4.01 6.42 13.49
CA THR A 176 -5.26 6.16 12.78
C THR A 176 -5.12 5.00 11.80
N VAL A 177 -6.10 4.10 11.80
CA VAL A 177 -6.24 3.02 10.83
C VAL A 177 -7.56 3.21 10.11
N ASP A 178 -7.53 3.39 8.81
CA ASP A 178 -8.69 3.45 7.92
C ASP A 178 -8.90 2.13 7.21
N ARG A 179 -10.13 1.64 7.18
CA ARG A 179 -10.54 0.49 6.39
C ARG A 179 -11.32 0.94 5.15
N ILE A 180 -10.91 0.46 3.99
CA ILE A 180 -11.68 0.49 2.75
C ILE A 180 -12.37 -0.87 2.55
N ASP A 181 -13.65 -0.85 2.23
CA ASP A 181 -14.39 -2.03 1.77
C ASP A 181 -14.34 -2.06 0.23
N TYR A 182 -13.71 -3.07 -0.34
CA TYR A 182 -13.57 -3.18 -1.79
C TYR A 182 -14.89 -3.46 -2.51
N SER A 183 -15.92 -3.92 -1.79
CA SER A 183 -17.28 -4.10 -2.33
C SER A 183 -18.11 -2.82 -2.28
N ASN A 184 -17.71 -1.82 -1.48
CA ASN A 184 -18.35 -0.52 -1.37
C ASN A 184 -17.29 0.62 -1.33
N ASP A 185 -16.46 0.68 -2.35
CA ASP A 185 -15.29 1.55 -2.40
C ASP A 185 -15.59 3.02 -2.72
N THR A 186 -16.85 3.38 -2.91
CA THR A 186 -17.31 4.77 -3.08
C THR A 186 -17.59 5.47 -1.75
N ALA A 187 -17.80 4.71 -0.67
CA ALA A 187 -17.95 5.26 0.66
C ALA A 187 -16.61 5.75 1.22
N THR A 188 -16.64 6.81 2.05
CA THR A 188 -15.48 7.21 2.84
C THR A 188 -14.97 6.03 3.65
N THR A 189 -13.64 5.89 3.75
CA THR A 189 -13.05 4.83 4.59
C THR A 189 -13.52 4.97 6.04
N VAL A 190 -13.63 3.84 6.72
CA VAL A 190 -14.10 3.79 8.12
C VAL A 190 -12.91 3.68 9.05
N GLU A 191 -12.77 4.62 9.99
CA GLU A 191 -11.76 4.53 11.04
C GLU A 191 -12.00 3.31 11.93
N LYS A 192 -10.94 2.58 12.23
CA LYS A 192 -10.92 1.34 13.01
C LYS A 192 -10.03 1.48 14.23
N GLY A 193 -9.79 0.38 14.93
CA GLY A 193 -8.89 0.36 16.08
C GLY A 193 -7.51 0.88 15.68
N SER A 194 -6.98 1.81 16.46
CA SER A 194 -5.72 2.49 16.15
C SER A 194 -4.51 1.54 16.21
N LEU A 195 -3.42 1.94 15.62
CA LEU A 195 -2.11 1.39 15.97
C LEU A 195 -1.84 1.64 17.47
N ASN A 196 -1.08 0.77 18.08
CA ASN A 196 -0.62 0.94 19.48
C ASN A 196 0.26 2.19 19.64
N THR A 197 0.95 2.56 18.58
CA THR A 197 1.89 3.69 18.56
C THR A 197 1.76 4.43 17.24
N ASN A 198 1.88 5.76 17.27
CA ASN A 198 1.97 6.58 16.06
C ASN A 198 3.13 6.09 15.19
N ALA A 199 2.88 5.93 13.89
CA ALA A 199 3.90 5.43 12.97
C ALA A 199 3.87 6.22 11.66
N TYR A 200 4.99 6.85 11.33
CA TYR A 200 5.21 7.61 10.10
C TYR A 200 6.23 6.88 9.25
N GLY A 201 5.94 6.70 7.97
CA GLY A 201 6.85 6.00 7.07
C GLY A 201 6.98 4.50 7.32
N ALA A 202 6.12 3.91 8.15
CA ALA A 202 6.02 2.47 8.34
C ALA A 202 5.70 1.74 7.03
N ARG A 203 5.95 0.45 7.00
CA ARG A 203 5.55 -0.44 5.91
C ARG A 203 4.59 -1.50 6.44
N ALA A 204 3.75 -2.02 5.57
CA ALA A 204 2.84 -3.07 5.96
C ALA A 204 2.80 -4.20 4.94
N THR A 205 2.46 -5.36 5.44
CA THR A 205 2.10 -6.55 4.69
C THR A 205 0.95 -7.23 5.41
N GLY A 206 0.39 -8.29 4.85
CA GLY A 206 -0.68 -9.01 5.51
C GLY A 206 -1.04 -10.30 4.78
N ASN A 207 -1.91 -11.05 5.41
CA ASN A 207 -2.57 -12.23 4.85
C ASN A 207 -4.09 -12.02 4.90
N ASP A 208 -4.86 -13.10 4.82
CA ASP A 208 -6.34 -13.09 4.89
C ASP A 208 -6.90 -12.75 6.29
N SER A 209 -6.08 -12.86 7.33
CA SER A 209 -6.53 -12.75 8.73
C SER A 209 -5.93 -11.53 9.45
N PHE A 210 -4.70 -11.15 9.10
CA PHE A 210 -3.95 -10.14 9.82
C PHE A 210 -3.19 -9.19 8.89
N GLY A 211 -3.15 -7.90 9.27
CA GLY A 211 -2.21 -6.91 8.77
C GLY A 211 -1.07 -6.68 9.76
N TYR A 212 0.13 -6.55 9.26
CA TYR A 212 1.33 -6.27 10.05
C TYR A 212 1.92 -4.94 9.59
N VAL A 213 2.06 -4.01 10.53
CA VAL A 213 2.64 -2.67 10.31
C VAL A 213 3.96 -2.61 11.06
N GLY A 214 5.06 -2.50 10.34
CA GLY A 214 6.40 -2.58 10.91
C GLY A 214 7.24 -1.33 10.74
N GLY A 215 8.07 -1.03 11.73
CA GLY A 215 9.03 0.06 11.72
C GLY A 215 8.39 1.43 11.65
N GLY A 216 9.11 2.37 11.06
CA GLY A 216 8.70 3.76 10.92
C GLY A 216 9.36 4.68 11.95
N TYR A 217 8.85 5.89 12.02
CA TYR A 217 9.36 6.96 12.89
C TYR A 217 8.26 7.42 13.84
N ASN A 218 8.62 7.62 15.10
CA ASN A 218 7.76 8.23 16.13
C ASN A 218 8.62 9.12 17.04
N PRO A 219 8.38 10.42 17.11
CA PRO A 219 9.20 11.33 17.91
C PRO A 219 9.09 11.10 19.42
N GLY A 220 8.06 10.38 19.86
CA GLY A 220 7.93 9.94 21.26
C GLY A 220 8.66 8.64 21.59
N ALA A 221 9.33 8.01 20.62
CA ALA A 221 10.09 6.80 20.87
C ALA A 221 11.41 7.14 21.60
N THR A 222 11.78 6.27 22.54
CA THR A 222 13.02 6.40 23.32
C THR A 222 14.25 5.83 22.60
N THR A 223 14.07 5.30 21.40
CA THR A 223 15.15 4.75 20.59
C THR A 223 15.98 5.83 19.91
N PRO A 224 17.28 5.62 19.69
CA PRO A 224 18.10 6.56 18.92
C PRO A 224 17.49 6.88 17.56
N GLY A 225 17.35 8.19 17.23
CA GLY A 225 16.74 8.65 16.00
C GLY A 225 15.22 8.49 15.95
N ASN A 226 14.55 8.21 17.05
CA ASN A 226 13.08 8.06 17.15
C ASN A 226 12.50 7.01 16.19
N THR A 227 13.29 6.00 15.83
CA THR A 227 12.86 4.91 14.95
C THR A 227 12.16 3.81 15.74
N LEU A 228 11.19 3.15 15.11
CA LEU A 228 10.47 2.02 15.67
C LEU A 228 11.08 0.71 15.19
N SER A 229 11.30 -0.23 16.09
CA SER A 229 11.64 -1.62 15.80
C SER A 229 10.44 -2.57 16.00
N THR A 230 9.28 -2.02 16.35
CA THR A 230 8.07 -2.78 16.64
C THR A 230 7.35 -3.20 15.36
N VAL A 231 6.66 -4.33 15.43
CA VAL A 231 5.66 -4.76 14.46
C VAL A 231 4.31 -4.78 15.15
N GLN A 232 3.34 -4.07 14.61
CA GLN A 232 1.99 -3.95 15.15
C GLN A 232 1.03 -4.77 14.28
N ARG A 233 0.18 -5.60 14.91
CA ARG A 233 -0.73 -6.52 14.23
C ARG A 233 -2.17 -6.04 14.32
N ILE A 234 -2.81 -5.84 13.18
CA ILE A 234 -4.25 -5.57 13.04
C ILE A 234 -4.96 -6.92 12.81
N ASN A 235 -5.94 -7.25 13.63
CA ASN A 235 -6.80 -8.43 13.43
C ASN A 235 -8.02 -8.02 12.59
N TYR A 236 -8.14 -8.54 11.36
CA TYR A 236 -9.22 -8.16 10.45
C TYR A 236 -10.61 -8.61 10.90
N LEU A 237 -10.71 -9.66 11.75
CA LEU A 237 -11.99 -10.10 12.33
C LEU A 237 -12.40 -9.28 13.57
N ASN A 238 -11.45 -8.54 14.16
CA ASN A 238 -11.69 -7.65 15.29
C ASN A 238 -10.93 -6.33 15.07
N ASP A 239 -11.24 -5.66 13.97
CA ASP A 239 -10.54 -4.46 13.53
C ASP A 239 -10.91 -3.17 14.29
N THR A 240 -11.78 -3.28 15.28
CA THR A 240 -12.10 -2.19 16.22
C THR A 240 -11.16 -2.17 17.43
N ALA A 241 -10.44 -3.24 17.67
CA ALA A 241 -9.44 -3.30 18.74
C ALA A 241 -8.16 -2.59 18.32
N THR A 242 -7.46 -1.98 19.29
CA THR A 242 -6.10 -1.44 19.08
C THR A 242 -5.16 -2.56 18.62
N ALA A 243 -4.30 -2.26 17.65
CA ALA A 243 -3.32 -3.21 17.14
C ALA A 243 -2.38 -3.70 18.26
N LEU A 244 -2.08 -4.99 18.25
CA LEU A 244 -1.16 -5.62 19.20
C LEU A 244 0.29 -5.46 18.74
N VAL A 245 1.21 -5.29 19.68
CA VAL A 245 2.66 -5.30 19.44
C VAL A 245 3.21 -6.69 19.66
#